data_cc48a41febcc6d0954c4cfc4342944d8
#
_entry.id   cc48a41febcc6d0954c4cfc4342944d8
#
_cell.length_a   1.000
_cell.length_b   1.000
_cell.length_c   1.000
_cell.angle_alpha   90.00
_cell.angle_beta   90.00
_cell.angle_gamma   90.00
#
_symmetry.space_group_name_H-M   'P 1'
#
loop_
_entity.id
_entity.type
_entity.pdbx_description
1 polymer ?
#
loop_
_entity_poly.entity_id
_entity_poly.type
_entity_poly.pdbx_seq_one_letter_code
_entity_poly.pdbx_strand_id
1 'polypeptide(L)'
;MRKIWLVSTEHLEKELWFRDLDDFRVGMNFVAIEAACCPQVSILTFILMSNHVHFVLKGTREEVKQFINQFKHRYSIFVGKKWGASEFLRRNGVDIKEIPYDNEAVERAIAYVEMNCVAANICMHPVQYPWGSGGIFFCPEKPVVAKTLRELKTRERERLLHSNCTTLPKGWRIGAEGYILQQEYIDIEAVEKLFRTAQRMNYFLNSSSKARKRLETEENLPAFSDQTIRTAVPELCRSLFQKEAFGLLTNTEKAEFMRQIRFRFSADVNQIARVCGISYADAAKLMDSAE
;
A
#
# COMPACT_ATOMS: atom_id res chain seq x y z
N MET A 1 15.33 23.05 -10.29
CA MET A 1 16.11 22.51 -9.14
C MET A 1 15.37 21.28 -8.61
N ARG A 2 16.06 20.17 -8.34
CA ARG A 2 15.43 18.95 -7.79
C ARG A 2 15.15 19.16 -6.30
N LYS A 3 13.90 18.96 -5.92
CA LYS A 3 13.40 19.12 -4.55
C LYS A 3 12.78 17.83 -4.05
N ILE A 4 12.35 17.80 -2.81
CA ILE A 4 11.66 16.67 -2.21
C ILE A 4 10.17 17.04 -2.04
N TRP A 5 9.30 16.13 -2.39
CA TRP A 5 7.87 16.34 -2.46
C TRP A 5 7.12 15.26 -1.70
N LEU A 6 6.18 15.64 -0.86
CA LEU A 6 5.15 14.75 -0.35
C LEU A 6 4.01 14.75 -1.36
N VAL A 7 3.70 13.58 -1.87
CA VAL A 7 2.61 13.37 -2.84
C VAL A 7 1.54 12.51 -2.18
N SER A 8 0.32 12.98 -2.22
CA SER A 8 -0.84 12.27 -1.66
C SER A 8 -2.00 12.32 -2.65
N THR A 9 -2.68 11.21 -2.87
CA THR A 9 -3.97 11.25 -3.54
C THR A 9 -5.07 11.54 -2.52
N GLU A 10 -6.19 12.08 -2.99
CA GLU A 10 -7.37 12.22 -2.14
C GLU A 10 -7.85 10.85 -1.65
N HIS A 11 -8.34 10.81 -0.41
CA HIS A 11 -8.97 9.64 0.15
C HIS A 11 -10.33 9.40 -0.54
N LEU A 12 -10.52 8.20 -1.03
CA LEU A 12 -11.82 7.80 -1.56
C LEU A 12 -12.71 7.31 -0.41
N GLU A 13 -13.85 7.94 -0.23
CA GLU A 13 -14.79 7.58 0.85
C GLU A 13 -15.66 6.36 0.50
N LYS A 14 -15.98 6.19 -0.78
CA LYS A 14 -16.94 5.17 -1.25
C LYS A 14 -16.32 4.12 -2.16
N GLU A 15 -15.12 4.36 -2.63
CA GLU A 15 -14.43 3.53 -3.61
C GLU A 15 -13.08 3.05 -3.07
N LEU A 16 -12.57 1.97 -3.62
CA LEU A 16 -11.25 1.44 -3.30
C LEU A 16 -10.32 1.56 -4.49
N TRP A 17 -9.08 1.98 -4.23
CA TRP A 17 -7.99 1.82 -5.17
C TRP A 17 -7.67 0.33 -5.33
N PHE A 18 -7.41 -0.35 -4.21
CA PHE A 18 -6.97 -1.73 -4.17
C PHE A 18 -8.02 -2.56 -3.44
N ARG A 19 -8.73 -3.43 -4.18
CA ARG A 19 -9.86 -4.21 -3.68
C ARG A 19 -9.44 -5.59 -3.18
N ASP A 20 -8.40 -6.17 -3.78
CA ASP A 20 -7.87 -7.49 -3.43
C ASP A 20 -6.33 -7.50 -3.43
N LEU A 21 -5.73 -8.63 -3.05
CA LEU A 21 -4.27 -8.78 -3.00
C LEU A 21 -3.62 -8.65 -4.37
N ASP A 22 -4.31 -9.05 -5.43
CA ASP A 22 -3.81 -8.94 -6.79
C ASP A 22 -3.74 -7.47 -7.23
N ASP A 23 -4.74 -6.65 -6.85
CA ASP A 23 -4.72 -5.21 -7.06
C ASP A 23 -3.48 -4.55 -6.43
N PHE A 24 -3.15 -4.95 -5.19
CA PHE A 24 -1.94 -4.46 -4.52
C PHE A 24 -0.66 -4.92 -5.22
N ARG A 25 -0.57 -6.20 -5.61
CA ARG A 25 0.60 -6.73 -6.36
C ARG A 25 0.82 -5.96 -7.66
N VAL A 26 -0.27 -5.73 -8.39
CA VAL A 26 -0.22 -4.94 -9.62
C VAL A 26 0.17 -3.48 -9.32
N GLY A 27 -0.36 -2.89 -8.26
CA GLY A 27 0.03 -1.57 -7.78
C GLY A 27 1.53 -1.47 -7.50
N MET A 28 2.09 -2.42 -6.75
CA MET A 28 3.54 -2.51 -6.48
C MET A 28 4.37 -2.60 -7.77
N ASN A 29 3.95 -3.44 -8.72
CA ASN A 29 4.60 -3.56 -10.02
C ASN A 29 4.50 -2.26 -10.82
N PHE A 30 3.39 -1.52 -10.74
CA PHE A 30 3.26 -0.25 -11.43
C PHE A 30 4.14 0.84 -10.81
N VAL A 31 4.35 0.86 -9.49
CA VAL A 31 5.35 1.74 -8.87
C VAL A 31 6.74 1.45 -9.44
N ALA A 32 7.13 0.18 -9.51
CA ALA A 32 8.41 -0.23 -10.10
C ALA A 32 8.53 0.17 -11.58
N ILE A 33 7.46 -0.01 -12.37
CA ILE A 33 7.44 0.39 -13.79
C ILE A 33 7.63 1.89 -13.93
N GLU A 34 6.91 2.69 -13.14
CA GLU A 34 7.06 4.14 -13.20
C GLU A 34 8.44 4.61 -12.74
N ALA A 35 9.04 3.96 -11.75
CA ALA A 35 10.42 4.23 -11.36
C ALA A 35 11.41 3.99 -12.51
N ALA A 36 11.23 2.93 -13.29
CA ALA A 36 12.05 2.65 -14.47
C ALA A 36 11.76 3.59 -15.65
N CYS A 37 10.51 4.01 -15.83
CA CYS A 37 10.11 4.96 -16.89
C CYS A 37 10.47 6.41 -16.57
N CYS A 38 10.62 6.75 -15.30
CA CYS A 38 10.95 8.09 -14.80
C CYS A 38 12.26 8.08 -13.99
N PRO A 39 13.42 7.72 -14.58
CA PRO A 39 14.68 7.57 -13.85
C PRO A 39 15.19 8.87 -13.23
N GLN A 40 14.63 10.01 -13.64
CA GLN A 40 14.88 11.32 -13.04
C GLN A 40 14.15 11.53 -11.70
N VAL A 41 13.19 10.67 -11.34
CA VAL A 41 12.51 10.71 -10.05
C VAL A 41 13.09 9.65 -9.14
N SER A 42 13.59 10.04 -7.94
CA SER A 42 13.98 9.07 -6.92
C SER A 42 12.81 8.88 -5.96
N ILE A 43 12.45 7.63 -5.68
CA ILE A 43 11.46 7.29 -4.67
C ILE A 43 12.18 7.12 -3.34
N LEU A 44 11.87 7.95 -2.35
CA LEU A 44 12.43 7.83 -1.01
C LEU A 44 11.57 6.88 -0.15
N THR A 45 10.26 7.02 -0.22
CA THR A 45 9.31 6.11 0.44
C THR A 45 7.96 6.16 -0.27
N PHE A 46 7.14 5.13 -0.09
CA PHE A 46 5.74 5.11 -0.51
C PHE A 46 4.92 4.12 0.30
N ILE A 47 3.61 4.29 0.24
CA ILE A 47 2.64 3.34 0.76
C ILE A 47 1.38 3.32 -0.12
N LEU A 48 0.89 2.12 -0.42
CA LEU A 48 -0.38 1.89 -1.09
C LEU A 48 -1.41 1.51 -0.04
N MET A 49 -2.34 2.41 0.25
CA MET A 49 -3.47 2.15 1.13
C MET A 49 -4.69 1.77 0.29
N SER A 50 -5.64 1.05 0.86
CA SER A 50 -6.81 0.57 0.12
C SER A 50 -7.58 1.66 -0.64
N ASN A 51 -7.58 2.90 -0.17
CA ASN A 51 -8.35 4.01 -0.73
C ASN A 51 -7.53 5.24 -1.13
N HIS A 52 -6.21 5.21 -0.99
CA HIS A 52 -5.31 6.29 -1.38
C HIS A 52 -3.86 5.81 -1.44
N VAL A 53 -2.97 6.64 -1.97
CA VAL A 53 -1.53 6.38 -2.01
C VAL A 53 -0.75 7.60 -1.54
N HIS A 54 0.40 7.34 -0.93
CA HIS A 54 1.36 8.40 -0.56
C HIS A 54 2.75 8.04 -1.07
N PHE A 55 3.50 9.09 -1.44
CA PHE A 55 4.91 8.99 -1.82
C PHE A 55 5.71 10.15 -1.22
N VAL A 56 6.98 9.91 -0.94
CA VAL A 56 7.99 10.96 -0.84
C VAL A 56 8.94 10.80 -2.02
N LEU A 57 8.92 11.77 -2.92
CA LEU A 57 9.64 11.74 -4.19
C LEU A 57 10.65 12.88 -4.29
N LYS A 58 11.81 12.61 -4.90
CA LYS A 58 12.83 13.62 -5.20
C LYS A 58 12.91 13.84 -6.71
N GLY A 59 12.68 15.09 -7.14
CA GLY A 59 12.69 15.47 -8.56
C GLY A 59 12.29 16.94 -8.73
N THR A 60 12.09 17.38 -9.97
CA THR A 60 11.36 18.62 -10.26
C THR A 60 9.86 18.41 -10.04
N ARG A 61 9.10 19.47 -9.88
CA ARG A 61 7.64 19.36 -9.69
C ARG A 61 6.96 18.72 -10.89
N GLU A 62 7.43 19.01 -12.07
CA GLU A 62 6.91 18.49 -13.35
C GLU A 62 7.17 16.99 -13.47
N GLU A 63 8.39 16.54 -13.14
CA GLU A 63 8.76 15.12 -13.15
C GLU A 63 7.93 14.31 -12.14
N VAL A 64 7.75 14.83 -10.93
CA VAL A 64 6.93 14.21 -9.89
C VAL A 64 5.46 14.16 -10.29
N LYS A 65 4.92 15.23 -10.88
CA LYS A 65 3.56 15.27 -11.42
C LYS A 65 3.38 14.25 -12.55
N GLN A 66 4.37 14.12 -13.43
CA GLN A 66 4.36 13.12 -14.49
C GLN A 66 4.32 11.70 -13.91
N PHE A 67 5.20 11.39 -12.96
CA PHE A 67 5.27 10.10 -12.28
C PHE A 67 3.91 9.68 -11.72
N ILE A 68 3.29 10.51 -10.88
CA ILE A 68 2.03 10.15 -10.23
C ILE A 68 0.86 10.05 -11.22
N ASN A 69 0.83 10.89 -12.25
CA ASN A 69 -0.20 10.83 -13.27
C ASN A 69 -0.08 9.58 -14.13
N GLN A 70 1.13 9.15 -14.48
CA GLN A 70 1.37 7.91 -15.23
C GLN A 70 0.99 6.69 -14.39
N PHE A 71 1.37 6.67 -13.10
CA PHE A 71 0.93 5.63 -12.16
C PHE A 71 -0.60 5.53 -12.11
N LYS A 72 -1.29 6.65 -11.87
CA LYS A 72 -2.76 6.71 -11.85
C LYS A 72 -3.38 6.23 -13.17
N HIS A 73 -2.85 6.68 -14.28
CA HIS A 73 -3.34 6.31 -15.60
C HIS A 73 -3.21 4.81 -15.84
N ARG A 74 -2.02 4.25 -15.60
CA ARG A 74 -1.76 2.81 -15.75
C ARG A 74 -2.66 1.98 -14.85
N TYR A 75 -2.78 2.38 -13.59
CA TYR A 75 -3.61 1.69 -12.63
C TYR A 75 -5.10 1.78 -12.98
N SER A 76 -5.57 2.93 -13.47
CA SER A 76 -6.96 3.10 -13.92
C SER A 76 -7.34 2.19 -15.10
N ILE A 77 -6.41 1.95 -16.02
CA ILE A 77 -6.62 1.01 -17.14
C ILE A 77 -6.78 -0.43 -16.61
N PHE A 78 -5.95 -0.83 -15.66
CA PHE A 78 -6.04 -2.15 -15.03
C PHE A 78 -7.38 -2.33 -14.30
N VAL A 79 -7.74 -1.37 -13.43
CA VAL A 79 -9.01 -1.38 -12.69
C VAL A 79 -10.20 -1.41 -13.64
N GLY A 80 -10.18 -0.61 -14.71
CA GLY A 80 -11.23 -0.59 -15.72
C GLY A 80 -11.43 -1.94 -16.41
N LYS A 81 -10.34 -2.65 -16.70
CA LYS A 81 -10.39 -4.00 -17.28
C LYS A 81 -10.86 -5.07 -16.30
N LYS A 82 -10.45 -4.98 -15.04
CA LYS A 82 -10.75 -5.99 -14.01
C LYS A 82 -12.14 -5.79 -13.39
N TRP A 83 -12.52 -4.53 -13.13
CA TRP A 83 -13.69 -4.18 -12.32
C TRP A 83 -14.77 -3.38 -13.09
N GLY A 84 -14.51 -3.03 -14.33
CA GLY A 84 -15.48 -2.32 -15.19
C GLY A 84 -15.64 -0.82 -14.92
N ALA A 85 -15.03 -0.25 -13.87
CA ALA A 85 -15.13 1.17 -13.52
C ALA A 85 -13.80 1.73 -13.05
N SER A 86 -13.36 2.86 -13.63
CA SER A 86 -12.09 3.52 -13.27
C SER A 86 -12.17 5.05 -13.30
N GLU A 87 -13.33 5.64 -13.57
CA GLU A 87 -13.45 7.10 -13.67
C GLU A 87 -13.09 7.82 -12.37
N PHE A 88 -13.42 7.22 -11.22
CA PHE A 88 -13.07 7.76 -9.91
C PHE A 88 -11.57 7.95 -9.73
N LEU A 89 -10.73 7.05 -10.27
CA LEU A 89 -9.27 7.17 -10.22
C LEU A 89 -8.76 8.32 -11.10
N ARG A 90 -9.40 8.57 -12.24
CA ARG A 90 -9.02 9.68 -13.13
C ARG A 90 -9.35 11.03 -12.50
N ARG A 91 -10.49 11.13 -11.81
CA ARG A 91 -10.98 12.36 -11.17
C ARG A 91 -10.37 12.60 -9.79
N ASN A 92 -9.82 11.55 -9.16
CA ASN A 92 -9.18 11.67 -7.86
C ASN A 92 -8.04 12.68 -7.88
N GLY A 93 -8.10 13.68 -7.00
CA GLY A 93 -7.12 14.74 -6.87
C GLY A 93 -5.76 14.24 -6.40
N VAL A 94 -4.73 15.00 -6.70
CA VAL A 94 -3.36 14.76 -6.23
C VAL A 94 -2.84 16.04 -5.60
N ASP A 95 -2.45 15.96 -4.34
CA ASP A 95 -1.75 17.02 -3.63
C ASP A 95 -0.25 16.77 -3.71
N ILE A 96 0.50 17.78 -4.15
CA ILE A 96 1.97 17.75 -4.28
C ILE A 96 2.53 18.92 -3.48
N LYS A 97 3.01 18.62 -2.27
CA LYS A 97 3.57 19.59 -1.32
C LYS A 97 5.08 19.51 -1.32
N GLU A 98 5.73 20.67 -1.50
CA GLU A 98 7.17 20.78 -1.31
C GLU A 98 7.53 20.57 0.16
N ILE A 99 8.51 19.69 0.41
CA ILE A 99 9.09 19.52 1.73
C ILE A 99 10.26 20.50 1.84
N PRO A 100 10.34 21.31 2.91
CA PRO A 100 11.49 22.19 3.14
C PRO A 100 12.83 21.44 3.04
N TYR A 101 13.85 22.09 2.54
CA TYR A 101 15.21 21.51 2.45
C TYR A 101 15.87 21.46 3.83
N ASP A 102 15.27 20.67 4.70
CA ASP A 102 15.69 20.37 6.06
C ASP A 102 15.58 18.87 6.30
N ASN A 103 16.64 18.26 6.82
CA ASN A 103 16.69 16.82 7.05
C ASN A 103 15.53 16.34 7.94
N GLU A 104 15.27 17.07 9.03
CA GLU A 104 14.15 16.72 9.92
C GLU A 104 12.78 16.80 9.25
N ALA A 105 12.56 17.76 8.37
CA ALA A 105 11.32 17.86 7.62
C ALA A 105 11.11 16.64 6.70
N VAL A 106 12.20 16.16 6.09
CA VAL A 106 12.17 14.97 5.23
C VAL A 106 11.97 13.70 6.06
N GLU A 107 12.69 13.56 7.20
CA GLU A 107 12.50 12.43 8.14
C GLU A 107 11.05 12.36 8.64
N ARG A 108 10.44 13.48 8.99
CA ARG A 108 9.03 13.57 9.39
C ARG A 108 8.08 13.18 8.27
N ALA A 109 8.35 13.59 7.04
CA ALA A 109 7.51 13.26 5.89
C ALA A 109 7.58 11.76 5.56
N ILE A 110 8.77 11.14 5.64
CA ILE A 110 8.93 9.69 5.47
C ILE A 110 8.17 8.97 6.58
N ALA A 111 8.36 9.35 7.86
CA ALA A 111 7.65 8.75 8.98
C ALA A 111 6.12 8.92 8.86
N TYR A 112 5.64 10.09 8.38
CA TYR A 112 4.23 10.31 8.12
C TYR A 112 3.68 9.33 7.08
N VAL A 113 4.39 9.09 5.99
CA VAL A 113 3.97 8.15 4.94
C VAL A 113 3.95 6.73 5.49
N GLU A 114 5.03 6.28 6.12
CA GLU A 114 5.14 4.93 6.66
C GLU A 114 4.08 4.62 7.73
N MET A 115 3.75 5.57 8.58
CA MET A 115 2.79 5.38 9.67
C MET A 115 1.31 5.39 9.26
N ASN A 116 0.98 5.52 7.95
CA ASN A 116 -0.41 5.46 7.51
C ASN A 116 -1.09 4.13 7.82
N CYS A 117 -0.42 3.00 7.62
CA CYS A 117 -0.95 1.67 7.95
C CYS A 117 -1.17 1.48 9.46
N VAL A 118 -0.31 2.07 10.29
CA VAL A 118 -0.45 2.02 11.75
C VAL A 118 -1.60 2.92 12.22
N ALA A 119 -1.69 4.15 11.69
CA ALA A 119 -2.80 5.07 12.00
C ALA A 119 -4.17 4.55 11.54
N ALA A 120 -4.18 3.69 10.51
CA ALA A 120 -5.36 2.97 10.03
C ALA A 120 -5.65 1.67 10.81
N ASN A 121 -4.93 1.37 11.89
CA ASN A 121 -5.04 0.15 12.70
C ASN A 121 -4.88 -1.17 11.90
N ILE A 122 -4.16 -1.14 10.79
CA ILE A 122 -3.92 -2.34 9.96
C ILE A 122 -2.82 -3.20 10.56
N CYS A 123 -1.78 -2.57 11.11
CA CYS A 123 -0.63 -3.23 11.70
C CYS A 123 -0.08 -2.41 12.87
N MET A 124 0.79 -3.01 13.68
CA MET A 124 1.42 -2.36 14.84
C MET A 124 2.64 -1.54 14.46
N HIS A 125 3.32 -1.92 13.38
CA HIS A 125 4.54 -1.27 12.90
C HIS A 125 4.60 -1.31 11.36
N PRO A 126 5.14 -0.26 10.67
CA PRO A 126 5.22 -0.20 9.22
C PRO A 126 5.93 -1.40 8.55
N VAL A 127 6.88 -2.02 9.24
CA VAL A 127 7.59 -3.23 8.78
C VAL A 127 6.63 -4.39 8.47
N GLN A 128 5.48 -4.44 9.15
CA GLN A 128 4.48 -5.50 8.96
C GLN A 128 3.56 -5.26 7.74
N TYR A 129 3.67 -4.08 7.11
CA TYR A 129 2.81 -3.72 5.98
C TYR A 129 3.51 -3.98 4.64
N PRO A 130 3.07 -4.98 3.85
CA PRO A 130 3.80 -5.40 2.65
C PRO A 130 3.66 -4.44 1.45
N TRP A 131 2.67 -3.54 1.47
CA TRP A 131 2.30 -2.68 0.34
C TRP A 131 2.90 -1.27 0.44
N GLY A 132 4.13 -1.20 0.91
CA GLY A 132 4.89 0.02 1.07
C GLY A 132 6.38 -0.26 1.25
N SER A 133 7.14 0.75 1.63
CA SER A 133 8.58 0.66 1.80
C SER A 133 9.05 0.49 3.25
N GLY A 134 8.13 0.44 4.22
CA GLY A 134 8.48 0.42 5.65
C GLY A 134 9.29 -0.79 6.11
N GLY A 135 9.24 -1.90 5.38
CA GLY A 135 9.95 -3.13 5.72
C GLY A 135 11.36 -3.25 5.14
N ILE A 136 11.84 -2.28 4.34
CA ILE A 136 13.12 -2.44 3.64
C ILE A 136 14.27 -1.61 4.21
N PHE A 137 13.98 -0.61 5.05
CA PHE A 137 14.98 0.26 5.65
C PHE A 137 15.61 -0.37 6.90
N PHE A 138 16.93 -0.28 7.02
CA PHE A 138 17.69 -0.88 8.11
C PHE A 138 17.39 -2.36 8.35
N CYS A 139 16.96 -3.06 7.32
CA CYS A 139 16.60 -4.46 7.36
C CYS A 139 17.87 -5.32 7.13
N PRO A 140 18.31 -6.11 8.13
CA PRO A 140 19.48 -6.98 7.97
C PRO A 140 19.18 -8.21 7.12
N GLU A 141 17.91 -8.55 6.96
CA GLU A 141 17.49 -9.73 6.23
C GLU A 141 17.49 -9.49 4.72
N LYS A 142 18.03 -10.47 3.99
CA LYS A 142 17.96 -10.44 2.54
C LYS A 142 16.55 -10.82 2.08
N PRO A 143 15.98 -10.09 1.12
CA PRO A 143 14.65 -10.43 0.60
C PRO A 143 14.67 -11.82 -0.07
N VAL A 144 13.55 -12.54 0.09
CA VAL A 144 13.36 -13.82 -0.60
C VAL A 144 13.12 -13.56 -2.08
N VAL A 145 14.08 -13.96 -2.91
CA VAL A 145 14.03 -13.79 -4.36
C VAL A 145 13.45 -15.06 -4.98
N ALA A 146 12.35 -14.93 -5.70
CA ALA A 146 11.77 -16.04 -6.45
C ALA A 146 12.41 -16.18 -7.84
N LYS A 147 12.53 -15.08 -8.58
CA LYS A 147 13.07 -15.01 -9.94
C LYS A 147 13.62 -13.61 -10.24
N THR A 148 14.34 -13.49 -11.36
CA THR A 148 14.67 -12.20 -11.98
C THR A 148 13.81 -11.97 -13.23
N LEU A 149 13.67 -10.71 -13.67
CA LEU A 149 12.93 -10.40 -14.91
C LEU A 149 13.56 -11.04 -16.15
N ARG A 150 14.88 -11.34 -16.12
CA ARG A 150 15.60 -12.03 -17.19
C ARG A 150 15.11 -13.46 -17.37
N GLU A 151 14.70 -14.12 -16.30
CA GLU A 151 14.28 -15.54 -16.31
C GLU A 151 12.85 -15.72 -16.80
N LEU A 152 12.07 -14.63 -16.87
CA LEU A 152 10.72 -14.69 -17.38
C LEU A 152 10.66 -14.60 -18.91
N LYS A 153 9.85 -15.45 -19.51
CA LYS A 153 9.46 -15.30 -20.93
C LYS A 153 8.61 -14.04 -21.10
N THR A 154 8.60 -13.45 -22.29
CA THR A 154 7.88 -12.22 -22.57
C THR A 154 6.42 -12.26 -22.11
N ARG A 155 5.68 -13.32 -22.46
CA ARG A 155 4.26 -13.48 -22.05
C ARG A 155 4.07 -13.62 -20.55
N GLU A 156 4.99 -14.30 -19.85
CA GLU A 156 4.93 -14.43 -18.37
C GLU A 156 5.17 -13.07 -17.71
N ARG A 157 6.15 -12.32 -18.23
CA ARG A 157 6.44 -10.96 -17.75
C ARG A 157 5.26 -10.01 -17.98
N GLU A 158 4.67 -10.00 -19.17
CA GLU A 158 3.50 -9.18 -19.47
C GLU A 158 2.31 -9.52 -18.58
N ARG A 159 2.09 -10.81 -18.32
CA ARG A 159 1.01 -11.26 -17.41
C ARG A 159 1.28 -10.85 -15.97
N LEU A 160 2.52 -11.02 -15.47
CA LEU A 160 2.90 -10.66 -14.11
C LEU A 160 2.80 -9.14 -13.88
N LEU A 161 3.29 -8.36 -14.83
CA LEU A 161 3.39 -6.91 -14.72
C LEU A 161 2.13 -6.17 -15.20
N HIS A 162 1.17 -6.87 -15.79
CA HIS A 162 0.02 -6.28 -16.49
C HIS A 162 0.42 -5.14 -17.44
N SER A 163 1.61 -5.27 -18.04
CA SER A 163 2.24 -4.26 -18.88
C SER A 163 3.19 -4.89 -19.90
N ASN A 164 3.26 -4.27 -21.07
CA ASN A 164 4.26 -4.58 -22.11
C ASN A 164 5.51 -3.69 -22.00
N CYS A 165 5.74 -3.07 -20.85
CA CYS A 165 6.89 -2.20 -20.61
C CYS A 165 8.21 -2.95 -20.81
N THR A 166 9.08 -2.42 -21.68
CA THR A 166 10.38 -3.01 -22.00
C THR A 166 11.55 -2.31 -21.32
N THR A 167 11.31 -1.16 -20.68
CA THR A 167 12.35 -0.33 -20.05
C THR A 167 12.88 -0.87 -18.73
N LEU A 168 12.18 -1.84 -18.13
CA LEU A 168 12.59 -2.45 -16.88
C LEU A 168 13.95 -3.14 -16.97
N PRO A 169 14.90 -2.88 -16.05
CA PRO A 169 16.17 -3.57 -16.00
C PRO A 169 15.99 -5.09 -15.85
N LYS A 170 16.58 -5.86 -16.74
CA LYS A 170 16.42 -7.33 -16.78
C LYS A 170 16.92 -8.04 -15.51
N GLY A 171 17.82 -7.41 -14.75
CA GLY A 171 18.34 -7.93 -13.50
C GLY A 171 17.44 -7.73 -12.29
N TRP A 172 16.36 -6.94 -12.40
CA TRP A 172 15.47 -6.70 -11.28
C TRP A 172 14.83 -7.99 -10.78
N ARG A 173 14.79 -8.12 -9.46
CA ARG A 173 14.36 -9.32 -8.74
C ARG A 173 12.88 -9.23 -8.42
N ILE A 174 12.24 -10.39 -8.45
CA ILE A 174 10.83 -10.57 -8.11
C ILE A 174 10.79 -11.37 -6.82
N GLY A 175 10.01 -10.90 -5.85
CA GLY A 175 9.77 -11.58 -4.59
C GLY A 175 8.82 -12.77 -4.73
N ALA A 176 8.72 -13.57 -3.67
CA ALA A 176 7.80 -14.71 -3.60
C ALA A 176 6.34 -14.29 -3.79
N GLU A 177 6.01 -13.06 -3.39
CA GLU A 177 4.65 -12.49 -3.50
C GLU A 177 4.26 -12.09 -4.94
N GLY A 178 5.17 -12.19 -5.92
CA GLY A 178 4.87 -11.94 -7.33
C GLY A 178 4.94 -10.47 -7.75
N TYR A 179 5.69 -9.63 -7.04
CA TYR A 179 6.00 -8.27 -7.45
C TYR A 179 7.51 -7.99 -7.41
N ILE A 180 7.93 -6.95 -8.15
CA ILE A 180 9.33 -6.49 -8.16
C ILE A 180 9.69 -5.98 -6.77
N LEU A 181 10.82 -6.44 -6.24
CA LEU A 181 11.28 -6.06 -4.92
C LEU A 181 11.53 -4.56 -4.82
N GLN A 182 11.10 -3.94 -3.73
CA GLN A 182 11.22 -2.49 -3.51
C GLN A 182 12.69 -2.03 -3.51
N GLN A 183 13.62 -2.90 -3.13
CA GLN A 183 15.06 -2.67 -3.16
C GLN A 183 15.61 -2.37 -4.56
N GLU A 184 14.87 -2.69 -5.61
CA GLU A 184 15.31 -2.45 -6.98
C GLU A 184 15.08 -1.00 -7.44
N TYR A 185 14.13 -0.28 -6.81
CA TYR A 185 13.71 1.03 -7.31
C TYR A 185 13.56 2.12 -6.23
N ILE A 186 13.75 1.80 -4.96
CA ILE A 186 13.75 2.79 -3.86
C ILE A 186 15.18 3.20 -3.57
N ASP A 187 15.39 4.48 -3.32
CA ASP A 187 16.66 5.06 -2.93
C ASP A 187 16.91 4.83 -1.42
N ILE A 188 17.16 3.55 -1.08
CA ILE A 188 17.39 3.10 0.32
C ILE A 188 18.58 3.82 0.92
N GLU A 189 19.68 3.94 0.15
CA GLU A 189 20.90 4.57 0.62
C GLU A 189 20.67 6.02 1.05
N ALA A 190 19.89 6.77 0.27
CA ALA A 190 19.55 8.15 0.62
C ALA A 190 18.74 8.22 1.92
N VAL A 191 17.78 7.31 2.12
CA VAL A 191 16.93 7.28 3.32
C VAL A 191 17.74 6.85 4.55
N GLU A 192 18.52 5.78 4.44
CA GLU A 192 19.36 5.29 5.56
C GLU A 192 20.43 6.31 5.93
N LYS A 193 21.04 6.99 4.95
CA LYS A 193 21.97 8.08 5.20
C LYS A 193 21.32 9.27 5.90
N LEU A 194 20.06 9.58 5.57
CA LEU A 194 19.28 10.64 6.20
C LEU A 194 19.03 10.36 7.68
N PHE A 195 18.48 9.19 7.99
CA PHE A 195 18.18 8.77 9.37
C PHE A 195 19.42 8.35 10.15
N ARG A 196 20.50 7.91 9.48
CA ARG A 196 21.76 7.42 10.05
C ARG A 196 21.65 6.12 10.85
N THR A 197 20.56 5.90 11.60
CA THR A 197 20.35 4.71 12.44
C THR A 197 18.88 4.29 12.45
N ALA A 198 18.63 3.00 12.62
CA ALA A 198 17.28 2.46 12.82
C ALA A 198 16.60 3.06 14.06
N GLN A 199 17.34 3.35 15.13
CA GLN A 199 16.81 3.97 16.35
C GLN A 199 16.26 5.38 16.06
N ARG A 200 16.98 6.18 15.25
CA ARG A 200 16.49 7.50 14.86
C ARG A 200 15.24 7.40 13.97
N MET A 201 15.19 6.47 13.04
CA MET A 201 14.00 6.22 12.25
C MET A 201 12.80 5.86 13.13
N ASN A 202 12.98 4.92 14.08
CA ASN A 202 11.95 4.55 15.04
C ASN A 202 11.48 5.72 15.91
N TYR A 203 12.38 6.62 16.30
CA TYR A 203 12.00 7.84 17.02
C TYR A 203 11.02 8.69 16.20
N PHE A 204 11.31 8.92 14.90
CA PHE A 204 10.42 9.70 14.02
C PHE A 204 9.09 8.96 13.75
N LEU A 205 9.11 7.65 13.57
CA LEU A 205 7.89 6.86 13.42
C LEU A 205 6.97 7.04 14.64
N ASN A 206 7.51 6.85 15.85
CA ASN A 206 6.74 6.96 17.10
C ASN A 206 6.31 8.39 17.44
N SER A 207 7.05 9.41 17.00
CA SER A 207 6.72 10.82 17.22
C SER A 207 5.88 11.45 16.11
N SER A 208 5.55 10.69 15.06
CA SER A 208 4.76 11.20 13.93
C SER A 208 3.35 11.59 14.35
N SER A 209 2.75 12.55 13.63
CA SER A 209 1.35 12.94 13.85
C SER A 209 0.38 11.77 13.66
N LYS A 210 0.73 10.79 12.84
CA LYS A 210 -0.06 9.56 12.64
C LYS A 210 0.00 8.62 13.85
N ALA A 211 1.17 8.50 14.50
CA ALA A 211 1.30 7.75 15.75
C ALA A 211 0.47 8.38 16.87
N ARG A 212 0.54 9.72 17.03
CA ARG A 212 -0.27 10.44 18.01
C ARG A 212 -1.76 10.28 17.78
N LYS A 213 -2.22 10.39 16.54
CA LYS A 213 -3.62 10.21 16.19
C LYS A 213 -4.15 8.84 16.61
N ARG A 214 -3.34 7.81 16.57
CA ARG A 214 -3.69 6.47 17.05
C ARG A 214 -3.90 6.44 18.57
N LEU A 215 -3.07 7.17 19.31
CA LEU A 215 -3.14 7.23 20.79
C LEU A 215 -4.29 8.13 21.28
N GLU A 216 -4.67 9.14 20.50
CA GLU A 216 -5.71 10.13 20.86
C GLU A 216 -7.13 9.69 20.48
N THR A 217 -7.28 8.72 19.56
CA THR A 217 -8.60 8.25 19.10
C THR A 217 -8.88 6.84 19.62
N GLU A 218 -9.53 6.73 20.76
CA GLU A 218 -10.33 5.55 21.14
C GLU A 218 -11.55 5.37 20.20
N GLU A 219 -11.92 6.40 19.44
CA GLU A 219 -12.97 6.37 18.44
C GLU A 219 -12.35 6.59 17.03
N ASN A 220 -11.84 5.52 16.44
CA ASN A 220 -11.51 5.54 15.01
C ASN A 220 -12.82 5.56 14.20
N LEU A 221 -13.17 6.71 13.63
CA LEU A 221 -14.16 6.76 12.56
C LEU A 221 -13.69 5.83 11.43
N PRO A 222 -14.49 4.84 11.04
CA PRO A 222 -14.09 3.90 10.00
C PRO A 222 -13.85 4.65 8.68
N ALA A 223 -12.75 4.30 8.00
CA ALA A 223 -12.37 4.92 6.72
C ALA A 223 -13.41 4.64 5.61
N PHE A 224 -14.26 3.61 5.80
CA PHE A 224 -15.33 3.20 4.89
C PHE A 224 -16.64 3.00 5.64
N SER A 225 -17.75 3.31 4.97
CA SER A 225 -19.08 3.03 5.54
C SER A 225 -19.33 1.51 5.59
N ASP A 226 -20.15 1.08 6.56
CA ASP A 226 -20.61 -0.30 6.66
C ASP A 226 -21.23 -0.80 5.34
N GLN A 227 -21.95 0.08 4.62
CA GLN A 227 -22.55 -0.23 3.33
C GLN A 227 -21.51 -0.56 2.26
N THR A 228 -20.43 0.20 2.20
CA THR A 228 -19.33 -0.03 1.24
C THR A 228 -18.66 -1.38 1.49
N ILE A 229 -18.39 -1.70 2.76
CA ILE A 229 -17.74 -2.97 3.12
C ILE A 229 -18.69 -4.13 2.84
N ARG A 230 -19.98 -4.03 3.21
CA ARG A 230 -20.98 -5.09 2.94
C ARG A 230 -21.10 -5.43 1.46
N THR A 231 -20.98 -4.43 0.58
CA THR A 231 -21.02 -4.66 -0.87
C THR A 231 -19.81 -5.48 -1.35
N ALA A 232 -18.66 -5.33 -0.70
CA ALA A 232 -17.44 -6.07 -1.04
C ALA A 232 -17.37 -7.50 -0.44
N VAL A 233 -18.14 -7.79 0.63
CA VAL A 233 -18.10 -9.09 1.34
C VAL A 233 -18.29 -10.29 0.43
N PRO A 234 -19.34 -10.38 -0.43
CA PRO A 234 -19.54 -11.56 -1.28
C PRO A 234 -18.40 -11.79 -2.27
N GLU A 235 -17.87 -10.72 -2.84
CA GLU A 235 -16.77 -10.77 -3.80
C GLU A 235 -15.47 -11.22 -3.15
N LEU A 236 -15.18 -10.73 -1.95
CA LEU A 236 -14.04 -11.17 -1.15
C LEU A 236 -14.16 -12.63 -0.71
N CYS A 237 -15.34 -13.08 -0.31
CA CYS A 237 -15.57 -14.49 0.00
C CYS A 237 -15.29 -15.38 -1.22
N ARG A 238 -15.74 -14.99 -2.40
CA ARG A 238 -15.47 -15.72 -3.65
C ARG A 238 -14.00 -15.72 -4.03
N SER A 239 -13.35 -14.55 -3.99
CA SER A 239 -11.96 -14.42 -4.43
C SER A 239 -10.96 -15.10 -3.50
N LEU A 240 -11.20 -15.09 -2.18
CA LEU A 240 -10.27 -15.63 -1.20
C LEU A 240 -10.53 -17.11 -0.86
N PHE A 241 -11.81 -17.54 -0.85
CA PHE A 241 -12.19 -18.84 -0.31
C PHE A 241 -13.09 -19.64 -1.25
N GLN A 242 -13.42 -19.12 -2.44
CA GLN A 242 -14.32 -19.74 -3.42
C GLN A 242 -15.72 -20.05 -2.84
N LYS A 243 -16.18 -19.20 -1.92
CA LYS A 243 -17.48 -19.30 -1.25
C LYS A 243 -18.32 -18.06 -1.46
N GLU A 244 -19.64 -18.24 -1.53
CA GLU A 244 -20.59 -17.17 -1.91
C GLU A 244 -20.85 -16.16 -0.77
N ALA A 245 -20.67 -16.54 0.49
CA ALA A 245 -21.02 -15.71 1.64
C ALA A 245 -20.17 -16.02 2.87
N PHE A 246 -20.01 -15.02 3.75
CA PHE A 246 -19.28 -15.14 5.01
C PHE A 246 -19.79 -16.27 5.91
N GLY A 247 -21.12 -16.51 5.96
CA GLY A 247 -21.71 -17.58 6.76
C GLY A 247 -21.26 -19.00 6.36
N LEU A 248 -20.79 -19.18 5.12
CA LEU A 248 -20.31 -20.48 4.60
C LEU A 248 -18.84 -20.74 4.91
N LEU A 249 -18.13 -19.77 5.47
CA LEU A 249 -16.72 -19.90 5.84
C LEU A 249 -16.58 -20.75 7.11
N THR A 250 -15.51 -21.54 7.19
CA THR A 250 -15.08 -22.19 8.45
C THR A 250 -14.57 -21.14 9.44
N ASN A 251 -14.38 -21.50 10.71
CA ASN A 251 -13.89 -20.55 11.70
C ASN A 251 -12.49 -19.99 11.35
N THR A 252 -11.60 -20.82 10.81
CA THR A 252 -10.27 -20.38 10.35
C THR A 252 -10.37 -19.41 9.18
N GLU A 253 -11.24 -19.73 8.19
CA GLU A 253 -11.49 -18.84 7.05
C GLU A 253 -12.17 -17.54 7.47
N LYS A 254 -13.09 -17.57 8.46
CA LYS A 254 -13.72 -16.39 9.04
C LYS A 254 -12.68 -15.48 9.70
N ALA A 255 -11.77 -16.05 10.47
CA ALA A 255 -10.69 -15.30 11.10
C ALA A 255 -9.80 -14.62 10.05
N GLU A 256 -9.42 -15.34 9.00
CA GLU A 256 -8.61 -14.76 7.90
C GLU A 256 -9.42 -13.72 7.12
N PHE A 257 -10.69 -13.98 6.81
CA PHE A 257 -11.56 -13.02 6.16
C PHE A 257 -11.66 -11.70 6.95
N MET A 258 -11.85 -11.78 8.27
CA MET A 258 -11.96 -10.60 9.13
C MET A 258 -10.65 -9.81 9.19
N ARG A 259 -9.49 -10.48 9.18
CA ARG A 259 -8.18 -9.84 9.02
C ARG A 259 -8.08 -9.12 7.68
N GLN A 260 -8.56 -9.73 6.60
CA GLN A 260 -8.59 -9.10 5.27
C GLN A 260 -9.51 -7.87 5.23
N ILE A 261 -10.67 -7.92 5.88
CA ILE A 261 -11.55 -6.74 6.03
C ILE A 261 -10.84 -5.64 6.81
N ARG A 262 -10.22 -5.97 7.94
CA ARG A 262 -9.45 -5.00 8.72
C ARG A 262 -8.33 -4.36 7.91
N PHE A 263 -7.57 -5.18 7.20
CA PHE A 263 -6.44 -4.76 6.38
C PHE A 263 -6.86 -3.85 5.22
N ARG A 264 -7.94 -4.19 4.52
CA ARG A 264 -8.36 -3.49 3.29
C ARG A 264 -9.18 -2.24 3.55
N PHE A 265 -10.00 -2.26 4.59
CA PHE A 265 -10.97 -1.19 4.87
C PHE A 265 -10.63 -0.39 6.13
N SER A 266 -9.54 -0.70 6.81
CA SER A 266 -9.20 -0.09 8.10
C SER A 266 -10.33 -0.19 9.13
N ALA A 267 -11.12 -1.29 9.05
CA ALA A 267 -12.29 -1.51 9.87
C ALA A 267 -11.87 -1.97 11.28
N ASP A 268 -12.49 -1.39 12.31
CA ASP A 268 -12.35 -1.88 13.68
C ASP A 268 -13.18 -3.16 13.92
N VAL A 269 -12.98 -3.80 15.07
CA VAL A 269 -13.68 -5.06 15.41
C VAL A 269 -15.19 -4.87 15.46
N ASN A 270 -15.69 -3.71 15.93
CA ASN A 270 -17.12 -3.40 15.97
C ASN A 270 -17.70 -3.31 14.55
N GLN A 271 -16.99 -2.63 13.65
CA GLN A 271 -17.42 -2.52 12.27
C GLN A 271 -17.38 -3.87 11.56
N ILE A 272 -16.31 -4.65 11.75
CA ILE A 272 -16.20 -6.01 11.22
C ILE A 272 -17.37 -6.88 11.70
N ALA A 273 -17.70 -6.84 12.99
CA ALA A 273 -18.83 -7.58 13.55
C ALA A 273 -20.16 -7.20 12.86
N ARG A 274 -20.41 -5.88 12.70
CA ARG A 274 -21.63 -5.38 12.04
C ARG A 274 -21.72 -5.76 10.55
N VAL A 275 -20.61 -5.69 9.81
CA VAL A 275 -20.63 -6.00 8.37
C VAL A 275 -20.68 -7.50 8.11
N CYS A 276 -20.10 -8.31 8.98
CA CYS A 276 -20.15 -9.78 8.91
C CYS A 276 -21.42 -10.38 9.54
N GLY A 277 -22.21 -9.57 10.25
CA GLY A 277 -23.45 -10.02 10.89
C GLY A 277 -23.23 -10.97 12.08
N ILE A 278 -22.15 -10.78 12.84
CA ILE A 278 -21.82 -11.57 14.04
C ILE A 278 -21.69 -10.67 15.28
N SER A 279 -21.69 -11.27 16.47
CA SER A 279 -21.50 -10.50 17.70
C SER A 279 -20.05 -9.97 17.81
N TYR A 280 -19.88 -8.87 18.55
CA TYR A 280 -18.53 -8.35 18.88
C TYR A 280 -17.66 -9.41 19.57
N ALA A 281 -18.27 -10.16 20.52
CA ALA A 281 -17.55 -11.20 21.27
C ALA A 281 -17.06 -12.32 20.36
N ASP A 282 -17.89 -12.75 19.38
CA ASP A 282 -17.49 -13.75 18.40
C ASP A 282 -16.41 -13.23 17.46
N ALA A 283 -16.54 -11.97 17.02
CA ALA A 283 -15.53 -11.33 16.17
C ALA A 283 -14.18 -11.24 16.90
N ALA A 284 -14.16 -10.73 18.12
CA ALA A 284 -12.96 -10.64 18.94
C ALA A 284 -12.32 -12.03 19.14
N LYS A 285 -13.11 -13.02 19.56
CA LYS A 285 -12.63 -14.40 19.76
C LYS A 285 -12.03 -15.02 18.50
N LEU A 286 -12.65 -14.83 17.35
CA LEU A 286 -12.14 -15.35 16.06
C LEU A 286 -10.84 -14.64 15.64
N MET A 287 -10.72 -13.37 15.92
CA MET A 287 -9.49 -12.61 15.58
C MET A 287 -8.32 -12.95 16.52
N ASP A 288 -8.59 -13.24 17.80
CA ASP A 288 -7.57 -13.60 18.79
C ASP A 288 -7.15 -15.09 18.69
N SER A 289 -8.02 -15.98 18.19
CA SER A 289 -7.75 -17.43 18.10
C SER A 289 -6.84 -17.84 16.93
N ALA A 290 -6.26 -16.91 16.23
CA ALA A 290 -5.50 -17.14 15.00
C ALA A 290 -3.99 -16.77 15.12
N GLU A 291 -3.44 -16.84 16.35
CA GLU A 291 -1.99 -16.84 16.60
C GLU A 291 -1.38 -18.24 16.46
#